data_31ee3328213fe100869963f30efe69fc
#
_entry.id   31ee3328213fe100869963f30efe69fc
#
_cell.length_a   1.000
_cell.length_b   1.000
_cell.length_c   1.000
_cell.angle_alpha   90.00
_cell.angle_beta   90.00
_cell.angle_gamma   90.00
#
_symmetry.space_group_name_H-M   'P 1'
#
loop_
_entity.id
_entity.type
_entity.pdbx_description
1 polymer ?
#
loop_
_entity_poly.entity_id
_entity_poly.type
_entity_poly.pdbx_seq_one_letter_code
_entity_poly.pdbx_strand_id
1 'polypeptide(L)'
;MIWPAMSVPVLPGIAKPIPALGVDRIYAEQSPEQKLEVVRRVAAEPDLRPVIMVGDGINDAPALAIADLGIAMGAAGATVSSETADAVITVDRIDRVADAVHTGRRALHIARRSVLAGMGLSIAALGYLPPIAGALFQEAVDLAVILNALRALRG
;
A
#
# COMPACT_ATOMS: atom_id res chain seq x y z
N MET A 1 -17.34 -2.71 8.33
CA MET A 1 -16.63 -3.29 9.48
C MET A 1 -16.43 -2.16 10.46
N ILE A 2 -17.20 -2.13 11.55
CA ILE A 2 -17.20 -1.04 12.54
C ILE A 2 -16.07 -1.35 13.52
N TRP A 3 -15.07 -0.48 13.57
CA TRP A 3 -13.95 -0.60 14.49
C TRP A 3 -14.37 -0.10 15.87
N PRO A 4 -14.11 -0.83 16.98
CA PRO A 4 -14.43 -0.34 18.31
C PRO A 4 -13.54 0.87 18.64
N ALA A 5 -14.19 1.95 19.09
CA ALA A 5 -13.53 3.17 19.54
C ALA A 5 -12.67 2.86 20.79
N MET A 6 -11.37 2.68 20.59
CA MET A 6 -10.41 2.62 21.68
C MET A 6 -10.16 4.03 22.20
N SER A 7 -10.43 4.26 23.49
CA SER A 7 -10.17 5.52 24.16
C SER A 7 -8.66 5.74 24.34
N VAL A 8 -8.06 6.46 23.39
CA VAL A 8 -6.69 6.93 23.52
C VAL A 8 -6.70 8.27 24.26
N PRO A 9 -5.76 8.53 25.19
CA PRO A 9 -5.70 9.79 25.91
C PRO A 9 -5.62 10.98 24.94
N VAL A 10 -6.50 11.95 25.14
CA VAL A 10 -6.59 13.16 24.32
C VAL A 10 -5.36 14.01 24.56
N LEU A 11 -4.53 14.17 23.54
CA LEU A 11 -3.40 15.10 23.53
C LEU A 11 -3.90 16.53 23.23
N PRO A 12 -3.24 17.58 23.74
CA PRO A 12 -3.57 18.95 23.37
C PRO A 12 -3.45 19.12 21.85
N GLY A 13 -4.47 19.68 21.20
CA GLY A 13 -4.55 19.88 19.74
C GLY A 13 -5.44 18.89 18.99
N ILE A 14 -6.09 17.94 19.66
CA ILE A 14 -7.03 17.01 18.98
C ILE A 14 -8.39 17.71 18.85
N ALA A 15 -8.81 17.96 17.62
CA ALA A 15 -10.19 18.33 17.32
C ALA A 15 -11.09 17.07 17.37
N LYS A 16 -12.38 17.29 17.71
CA LYS A 16 -13.37 16.19 17.73
C LYS A 16 -13.47 15.52 16.33
N PRO A 17 -13.72 14.21 16.27
CA PRO A 17 -13.97 13.55 15.00
C PRO A 17 -15.09 14.25 14.24
N ILE A 18 -14.93 14.37 12.91
CA ILE A 18 -15.96 14.88 12.02
C ILE A 18 -16.66 13.69 11.37
N PRO A 19 -17.80 13.21 11.93
CA PRO A 19 -18.45 11.99 11.45
C PRO A 19 -18.87 12.08 9.98
N ALA A 20 -19.17 13.30 9.50
CA ALA A 20 -19.57 13.54 8.11
C ALA A 20 -18.48 13.21 7.07
N LEU A 21 -17.20 13.17 7.47
CA LEU A 21 -16.08 12.85 6.60
C LEU A 21 -15.56 11.42 6.77
N GLY A 22 -16.13 10.64 7.70
CA GLY A 22 -15.63 9.30 8.02
C GLY A 22 -14.23 9.28 8.63
N VAL A 23 -13.80 10.39 9.26
CA VAL A 23 -12.48 10.55 9.89
C VAL A 23 -12.63 10.33 11.40
N ASP A 24 -11.89 9.36 11.92
CA ASP A 24 -11.98 8.99 13.34
C ASP A 24 -11.27 9.98 14.25
N ARG A 25 -10.16 10.58 13.80
CA ARG A 25 -9.32 11.49 14.60
C ARG A 25 -8.76 12.61 13.74
N ILE A 26 -8.71 13.82 14.31
CA ILE A 26 -8.12 15.00 13.68
C ILE A 26 -7.05 15.55 14.61
N TYR A 27 -5.87 15.76 14.08
CA TYR A 27 -4.74 16.41 14.73
C TYR A 27 -4.47 17.72 13.98
N ALA A 28 -4.98 18.85 14.52
CA ALA A 28 -4.79 20.15 13.90
C ALA A 28 -3.50 20.81 14.38
N GLU A 29 -2.94 21.70 13.55
CA GLU A 29 -1.79 22.57 13.88
C GLU A 29 -0.54 21.81 14.39
N GLN A 30 -0.27 20.63 13.80
CA GLN A 30 0.86 19.80 14.19
C GLN A 30 2.16 20.31 13.57
N SER A 31 3.22 20.44 14.38
CA SER A 31 4.58 20.61 13.86
C SER A 31 5.07 19.34 13.16
N PRO A 32 6.12 19.40 12.31
CA PRO A 32 6.69 18.22 11.67
C PRO A 32 7.05 17.12 12.67
N GLU A 33 7.61 17.48 13.83
CA GLU A 33 7.98 16.53 14.88
C GLU A 33 6.75 15.88 15.52
N GLN A 34 5.70 16.65 15.71
CA GLN A 34 4.42 16.14 16.24
C GLN A 34 3.74 15.19 15.26
N LYS A 35 3.77 15.50 13.95
CA LYS A 35 3.28 14.59 12.89
C LYS A 35 4.06 13.26 12.91
N LEU A 36 5.39 13.34 12.99
CA LEU A 36 6.26 12.18 13.11
C LEU A 36 5.89 11.31 14.31
N GLU A 37 5.66 11.92 15.47
CA GLU A 37 5.30 11.20 16.69
C GLU A 37 3.92 10.54 16.59
N VAL A 38 2.95 11.20 15.95
CA VAL A 38 1.63 10.59 15.68
C VAL A 38 1.76 9.35 14.81
N VAL A 39 2.50 9.43 13.69
CA VAL A 39 2.71 8.28 12.78
C VAL A 39 3.44 7.16 13.51
N ARG A 40 4.49 7.46 14.28
CA ARG A 40 5.24 6.47 15.06
C ARG A 40 4.34 5.73 16.05
N ARG A 41 3.47 6.46 16.75
CA ARG A 41 2.52 5.88 17.71
C ARG A 41 1.51 4.97 17.03
N VAL A 42 0.93 5.41 15.91
CA VAL A 42 -0.01 4.58 15.14
C VAL A 42 0.69 3.33 14.59
N ALA A 43 1.92 3.45 14.10
CA ALA A 43 2.70 2.34 13.60
C ALA A 43 3.15 1.34 14.69
N ALA A 44 3.17 1.76 15.96
CA ALA A 44 3.46 0.88 17.09
C ALA A 44 2.27 -0.02 17.45
N GLU A 45 1.06 0.28 17.00
CA GLU A 45 -0.14 -0.52 17.26
C GLU A 45 -0.34 -1.58 16.17
N PRO A 46 -0.19 -2.88 16.46
CA PRO A 46 -0.29 -3.94 15.45
C PRO A 46 -1.64 -3.98 14.72
N ASP A 47 -2.72 -3.64 15.42
CA ASP A 47 -4.09 -3.65 14.91
C ASP A 47 -4.36 -2.52 13.91
N LEU A 48 -3.52 -1.47 13.87
CA LEU A 48 -3.65 -0.33 12.97
C LEU A 48 -2.73 -0.45 11.74
N ARG A 49 -1.96 -1.50 11.62
CA ARG A 49 -1.09 -1.72 10.46
C ARG A 49 -1.81 -2.40 9.29
N PRO A 50 -1.45 -2.13 8.04
CA PRO A 50 -0.38 -1.21 7.62
C PRO A 50 -0.79 0.27 7.68
N VAL A 51 0.13 1.13 8.10
CA VAL A 51 -0.05 2.58 8.14
C VAL A 51 0.34 3.20 6.81
N ILE A 52 -0.60 3.91 6.19
CA ILE A 52 -0.35 4.69 4.97
C ILE A 52 -0.31 6.16 5.36
N MET A 53 0.84 6.82 5.14
CA MET A 53 1.00 8.25 5.31
C MET A 53 0.90 8.93 3.94
N VAL A 54 0.07 9.96 3.85
CA VAL A 54 -0.06 10.80 2.66
C VAL A 54 0.32 12.23 3.04
N GLY A 55 1.25 12.83 2.34
CA GLY A 55 1.71 14.20 2.59
C GLY A 55 2.01 14.94 1.29
N ASP A 56 1.86 16.27 1.31
CA ASP A 56 2.06 17.14 0.15
C ASP A 56 3.34 17.96 0.21
N GLY A 57 4.03 17.95 1.35
CA GLY A 57 5.09 18.89 1.64
C GLY A 57 6.42 18.29 2.06
N ILE A 58 7.46 19.10 1.89
CA ILE A 58 8.84 18.83 2.33
C ILE A 58 8.89 18.52 3.85
N ASN A 59 8.00 19.16 4.59
CA ASN A 59 7.90 19.01 6.05
C ASN A 59 7.34 17.66 6.49
N ASP A 60 6.74 16.89 5.60
CA ASP A 60 6.16 15.58 5.89
C ASP A 60 7.13 14.42 5.60
N ALA A 61 8.29 14.70 4.98
CA ALA A 61 9.28 13.68 4.62
C ALA A 61 9.68 12.74 5.78
N PRO A 62 9.94 13.21 7.01
CA PRO A 62 10.24 12.31 8.12
C PRO A 62 9.08 11.40 8.51
N ALA A 63 7.83 11.87 8.41
CA ALA A 63 6.64 11.09 8.71
C ALA A 63 6.32 10.08 7.60
N LEU A 64 6.56 10.44 6.33
CA LEU A 64 6.44 9.53 5.19
C LEU A 64 7.43 8.37 5.30
N ALA A 65 8.69 8.64 5.69
CA ALA A 65 9.75 7.65 5.78
C ALA A 65 9.52 6.56 6.85
N ILE A 66 8.72 6.82 7.88
CA ILE A 66 8.48 5.86 8.97
C ILE A 66 7.14 5.12 8.84
N ALA A 67 6.28 5.51 7.92
CA ALA A 67 5.05 4.80 7.61
C ALA A 67 5.36 3.45 6.92
N ASP A 68 4.40 2.51 6.94
CA ASP A 68 4.53 1.28 6.16
C ASP A 68 4.44 1.54 4.66
N LEU A 69 3.78 2.64 4.27
CA LEU A 69 3.73 3.16 2.91
C LEU A 69 3.62 4.69 2.97
N GLY A 70 4.64 5.38 2.51
CA GLY A 70 4.66 6.83 2.35
C GLY A 70 4.26 7.25 0.93
N ILE A 71 3.24 8.10 0.81
CA ILE A 71 2.77 8.62 -0.48
C ILE A 71 2.93 10.14 -0.49
N ALA A 72 3.79 10.65 -1.37
CA ALA A 72 3.91 12.08 -1.61
C ALA A 72 2.88 12.53 -2.65
N MET A 73 2.23 13.68 -2.41
CA MET A 73 1.23 14.27 -3.30
C MET A 73 1.66 15.64 -3.82
N GLY A 74 1.23 15.93 -5.04
CA GLY A 74 1.37 17.25 -5.67
C GLY A 74 2.63 17.44 -6.51
N ALA A 75 2.58 18.39 -7.43
CA ALA A 75 3.69 18.72 -8.34
C ALA A 75 4.91 19.32 -7.61
N ALA A 76 4.70 19.93 -6.45
CA ALA A 76 5.77 20.51 -5.63
C ALA A 76 6.46 19.47 -4.73
N GLY A 77 5.83 18.34 -4.45
CA GLY A 77 6.41 17.22 -3.69
C GLY A 77 7.49 16.44 -4.46
N ALA A 78 7.67 16.75 -5.74
CA ALA A 78 8.53 15.98 -6.62
C ALA A 78 10.04 16.08 -6.33
N THR A 79 10.51 16.97 -5.45
CA THR A 79 11.95 17.19 -5.29
C THR A 79 12.56 16.60 -4.01
N VAL A 80 11.92 16.70 -2.87
CA VAL A 80 12.50 16.18 -1.61
C VAL A 80 11.67 15.05 -1.03
N SER A 81 10.34 15.17 -1.10
CA SER A 81 9.44 14.11 -0.63
C SER A 81 9.46 12.88 -1.53
N SER A 82 9.83 13.02 -2.81
CA SER A 82 9.96 11.89 -3.74
C SER A 82 11.15 10.97 -3.43
N GLU A 83 12.18 11.49 -2.77
CA GLU A 83 13.32 10.66 -2.36
C GLU A 83 13.03 9.83 -1.09
N THR A 84 12.03 10.26 -0.31
CA THR A 84 11.66 9.63 0.96
C THR A 84 10.35 8.86 0.89
N ALA A 85 9.52 9.10 -0.12
CA ALA A 85 8.24 8.44 -0.30
C ALA A 85 8.37 7.17 -1.15
N ASP A 86 7.60 6.15 -0.80
CA ASP A 86 7.52 4.91 -1.58
C ASP A 86 6.74 5.09 -2.90
N ALA A 87 5.83 6.07 -2.94
CA ALA A 87 5.05 6.41 -4.13
C ALA A 87 4.82 7.92 -4.23
N VAL A 88 4.70 8.41 -5.48
CA VAL A 88 4.44 9.82 -5.77
C VAL A 88 3.19 9.94 -6.64
N ILE A 89 2.24 10.75 -6.19
CA ILE A 89 1.05 11.13 -6.95
C ILE A 89 1.25 12.55 -7.45
N THR A 90 1.47 12.70 -8.75
CA THR A 90 1.83 13.98 -9.40
C THR A 90 0.66 14.95 -9.54
N VAL A 91 -0.54 14.53 -9.22
CA VAL A 91 -1.76 15.35 -9.26
C VAL A 91 -2.25 15.61 -7.84
N ASP A 92 -2.72 16.82 -7.59
CA ASP A 92 -3.24 17.22 -6.28
C ASP A 92 -4.70 16.75 -6.10
N ARG A 93 -4.87 15.43 -6.01
CA ARG A 93 -6.17 14.76 -5.87
C ARG A 93 -6.07 13.58 -4.94
N ILE A 94 -6.66 13.70 -3.76
CA ILE A 94 -6.62 12.66 -2.71
C ILE A 94 -7.35 11.37 -3.09
N ASP A 95 -8.34 11.44 -3.99
CA ASP A 95 -9.04 10.27 -4.51
C ASP A 95 -8.11 9.32 -5.27
N ARG A 96 -7.00 9.83 -5.85
CA ARG A 96 -5.97 9.02 -6.50
C ARG A 96 -5.21 8.11 -5.54
N VAL A 97 -5.18 8.44 -4.26
CA VAL A 97 -4.62 7.56 -3.23
C VAL A 97 -5.44 6.25 -3.15
N ALA A 98 -6.76 6.36 -3.16
CA ALA A 98 -7.64 5.18 -3.14
C ALA A 98 -7.44 4.32 -4.40
N ASP A 99 -7.32 4.95 -5.58
CA ASP A 99 -7.04 4.26 -6.85
C ASP A 99 -5.68 3.52 -6.79
N ALA A 100 -4.64 4.18 -6.27
CA ALA A 100 -3.30 3.59 -6.13
C ALA A 100 -3.31 2.37 -5.20
N VAL A 101 -3.95 2.48 -4.03
CA VAL A 101 -4.10 1.37 -3.07
C VAL A 101 -4.89 0.21 -3.66
N HIS A 102 -5.99 0.50 -4.37
CA HIS A 102 -6.80 -0.53 -5.02
C HIS A 102 -6.02 -1.27 -6.11
N THR A 103 -5.29 -0.52 -6.95
CA THR A 103 -4.44 -1.07 -8.01
C THR A 103 -3.32 -1.93 -7.43
N GLY A 104 -2.64 -1.45 -6.39
CA GLY A 104 -1.58 -2.20 -5.69
C GLY A 104 -2.08 -3.52 -5.10
N ARG A 105 -3.25 -3.52 -4.45
CA ARG A 105 -3.88 -4.75 -3.92
C ARG A 105 -4.23 -5.74 -5.03
N ARG A 106 -4.75 -5.25 -6.15
CA ARG A 106 -5.07 -6.09 -7.32
C ARG A 106 -3.81 -6.70 -7.92
N ALA A 107 -2.76 -5.91 -8.11
CA ALA A 107 -1.47 -6.36 -8.63
C ALA A 107 -0.85 -7.44 -7.73
N LEU A 108 -0.83 -7.22 -6.41
CA LEU A 108 -0.32 -8.19 -5.44
C LEU A 108 -1.12 -9.50 -5.46
N HIS A 109 -2.45 -9.42 -5.59
CA HIS A 109 -3.29 -10.61 -5.67
C HIS A 109 -2.98 -11.44 -6.92
N ILE A 110 -2.79 -10.79 -8.07
CA ILE A 110 -2.40 -11.44 -9.32
C ILE A 110 -1.01 -12.07 -9.18
N ALA A 111 -0.02 -11.32 -8.65
CA ALA A 111 1.33 -11.81 -8.44
C ALA A 111 1.36 -13.04 -7.52
N ARG A 112 0.67 -13.01 -6.38
CA ARG A 112 0.56 -14.16 -5.47
C ARG A 112 -0.02 -15.39 -6.14
N ARG A 113 -1.08 -15.24 -6.94
CA ARG A 113 -1.69 -16.35 -7.68
C ARG A 113 -0.73 -16.93 -8.70
N SER A 114 0.01 -16.10 -9.44
CA SER A 114 0.99 -16.53 -10.42
C SER A 114 2.15 -17.31 -9.78
N VAL A 115 2.68 -16.83 -8.66
CA VAL A 115 3.75 -17.51 -7.91
C VAL A 115 3.26 -18.86 -7.37
N LEU A 116 2.09 -18.91 -6.75
CA LEU A 116 1.53 -20.17 -6.21
C LEU A 116 1.24 -21.18 -7.31
N ALA A 117 0.74 -20.75 -8.46
CA ALA A 117 0.52 -21.62 -9.61
C ALA A 117 1.86 -22.18 -10.13
N GLY A 118 2.87 -21.32 -10.31
CA GLY A 118 4.20 -21.74 -10.76
C GLY A 118 4.88 -22.71 -9.79
N MET A 119 4.83 -22.44 -8.48
CA MET A 119 5.40 -23.33 -7.46
C MET A 119 4.67 -24.69 -7.39
N GLY A 120 3.33 -24.68 -7.42
CA GLY A 120 2.53 -25.90 -7.41
C GLY A 120 2.85 -26.81 -8.59
N LEU A 121 3.07 -26.21 -9.75
CA LEU A 121 3.45 -26.95 -10.96
C LEU A 121 4.86 -27.50 -10.90
N SER A 122 5.83 -26.72 -10.40
CA SER A 122 7.21 -27.20 -10.25
C SER A 122 7.28 -28.40 -9.31
N ILE A 123 6.50 -28.43 -8.25
CA ILE A 123 6.41 -29.57 -7.32
C ILE A 123 5.73 -30.77 -8.01
N ALA A 124 4.68 -30.56 -8.80
CA ALA A 124 4.00 -31.64 -9.53
C ALA A 124 4.89 -32.26 -10.62
N ALA A 125 5.81 -31.49 -11.20
CA ALA A 125 6.76 -31.97 -12.21
C ALA A 125 7.93 -32.77 -11.62
N LEU A 126 8.20 -32.67 -10.31
CA LEU A 126 9.29 -33.35 -9.61
C LEU A 126 9.08 -34.88 -9.47
N GLY A 127 8.85 -35.60 -10.55
CA GLY A 127 8.95 -37.06 -10.59
C GLY A 127 7.72 -37.82 -11.07
N TYR A 128 6.66 -37.15 -11.50
CA TYR A 128 5.41 -37.80 -11.91
C TYR A 128 5.03 -37.62 -13.38
N LEU A 129 5.71 -36.75 -14.12
CA LEU A 129 5.40 -36.48 -15.52
C LEU A 129 6.57 -36.94 -16.45
N PRO A 130 6.27 -37.61 -17.59
CA PRO A 130 7.25 -37.85 -18.63
C PRO A 130 7.87 -36.49 -19.08
N PRO A 131 9.17 -36.43 -19.46
CA PRO A 131 9.85 -35.17 -19.79
C PRO A 131 9.13 -34.32 -20.84
N ILE A 132 8.53 -34.94 -21.85
CA ILE A 132 7.80 -34.27 -22.94
C ILE A 132 6.51 -33.65 -22.40
N ALA A 133 5.75 -34.38 -21.57
CA ALA A 133 4.52 -33.86 -20.96
C ALA A 133 4.83 -32.74 -19.98
N GLY A 134 5.92 -32.83 -19.23
CA GLY A 134 6.40 -31.78 -18.34
C GLY A 134 6.74 -30.48 -19.07
N ALA A 135 7.44 -30.58 -20.21
CA ALA A 135 7.80 -29.44 -21.04
C ALA A 135 6.57 -28.73 -21.62
N LEU A 136 5.63 -29.49 -22.21
CA LEU A 136 4.39 -28.92 -22.75
C LEU A 136 3.53 -28.24 -21.66
N PHE A 137 3.54 -28.83 -20.47
CA PHE A 137 2.78 -28.26 -19.34
C PHE A 137 3.43 -26.98 -18.83
N GLN A 138 4.76 -26.91 -18.77
CA GLN A 138 5.52 -25.72 -18.44
C GLN A 138 5.22 -24.56 -19.40
N GLU A 139 5.28 -24.82 -20.72
CA GLU A 139 4.93 -23.84 -21.76
C GLU A 139 3.51 -23.31 -21.61
N ALA A 140 2.53 -24.16 -21.32
CA ALA A 140 1.15 -23.77 -21.12
C ALA A 140 0.99 -22.86 -19.88
N VAL A 141 1.76 -23.13 -18.82
CA VAL A 141 1.75 -22.29 -17.60
C VAL A 141 2.40 -20.94 -17.86
N ASP A 142 3.55 -20.92 -18.53
CA ASP A 142 4.24 -19.68 -18.83
C ASP A 142 3.36 -18.77 -19.69
N LEU A 143 2.67 -19.34 -20.68
CA LEU A 143 1.67 -18.62 -21.46
C LEU A 143 0.51 -18.10 -20.61
N ALA A 144 -0.02 -18.91 -19.71
CA ALA A 144 -1.10 -18.49 -18.81
C ALA A 144 -0.68 -17.37 -17.86
N VAL A 145 0.55 -17.42 -17.33
CA VAL A 145 1.14 -16.38 -16.48
C VAL A 145 1.30 -15.07 -17.25
N ILE A 146 1.83 -15.13 -18.49
CA ILE A 146 1.98 -13.96 -19.36
C ILE A 146 0.62 -13.34 -19.68
N LEU A 147 -0.37 -14.14 -20.06
CA LEU A 147 -1.72 -13.66 -20.35
C LEU A 147 -2.38 -13.04 -19.13
N ASN A 148 -2.16 -13.62 -17.94
CA ASN A 148 -2.66 -13.07 -16.70
C ASN A 148 -1.99 -11.73 -16.33
N ALA A 149 -0.67 -11.61 -16.57
CA ALA A 149 0.06 -10.36 -16.39
C ALA A 149 -0.41 -9.28 -17.37
N LEU A 150 -0.65 -9.61 -18.64
CA LEU A 150 -1.20 -8.69 -19.64
C LEU A 150 -2.62 -8.22 -19.30
N ARG A 151 -3.44 -9.05 -18.66
CA ARG A 151 -4.75 -8.62 -18.13
C ARG A 151 -4.62 -7.57 -17.04
N ALA A 152 -3.57 -7.63 -16.21
CA ALA A 152 -3.33 -6.62 -15.18
C ALA A 152 -2.98 -5.25 -15.75
N LEU A 153 -2.41 -5.19 -16.98
CA LEU A 153 -2.06 -3.95 -17.68
C LEU A 153 -3.24 -3.31 -18.42
N ARG A 154 -4.31 -4.05 -18.65
CA ARG A 154 -5.50 -3.58 -19.39
C ARG A 154 -6.66 -3.10 -18.50
N GLY A 155 -6.54 -3.14 -17.21
CA GLY A 155 -7.56 -2.72 -16.24
C GLY A 155 -7.10 -1.63 -15.33
#